data_95fe9c337ce10a29e8dc8b88eae3863f
#
_entry.id   95fe9c337ce10a29e8dc8b88eae3863f
#
_cell.length_a   1.000
_cell.length_b   1.000
_cell.length_c   1.000
_cell.angle_alpha   90.00
_cell.angle_beta   90.00
_cell.angle_gamma   90.00
#
_symmetry.space_group_name_H-M   'P 1'
#
loop_
_entity.id
_entity.type
_entity.pdbx_description
1 polymer ?
#
loop_
_entity_poly.entity_id
_entity_poly.type
_entity_poly.pdbx_seq_one_letter_code
_entity_poly.pdbx_strand_id
1 'polypeptide(L)'
;GAGSPRGTRCAFHIPRPDLNQTHLLVGSPAPAYADRQVPAAWLLSVVLGGGVSSRLWRRVRERHGLAYQVGAGLTLHRDGGMTLIEAATAPKKLPKLVRATGAVLRELRRSGITRAELRRAKDQMRAEIAMSLESTSARREGAVRSWFFRGRPWGADEVLAEIEAVTPAEVDDAIGALFGAPEASGFGVTGPTLVGATVDDLAGELAA
;
A
#
# COMPACT_ATOMS: atom_id res chain seq x y z
N GLY A 1 -3.28 8.87 24.65
CA GLY A 1 -3.06 7.97 23.54
C GLY A 1 -4.36 7.85 22.78
N ALA A 2 -4.48 8.50 21.63
CA ALA A 2 -5.56 8.21 20.69
C ALA A 2 -5.31 6.78 20.18
N GLY A 3 -6.23 5.86 20.43
CA GLY A 3 -6.15 4.51 19.91
C GLY A 3 -6.16 4.54 18.39
N SER A 4 -5.34 3.71 17.77
CA SER A 4 -5.37 3.53 16.31
C SER A 4 -6.81 3.33 15.86
N PRO A 5 -7.26 3.97 14.78
CA PRO A 5 -8.60 3.79 14.29
C PRO A 5 -8.84 2.29 14.01
N ARG A 6 -9.81 1.70 14.70
CA ARG A 6 -10.23 0.33 14.43
C ARG A 6 -11.02 0.36 13.14
N GLY A 7 -10.39 -0.09 12.04
CA GLY A 7 -11.09 -0.26 10.78
C GLY A 7 -12.24 -1.26 10.98
N THR A 8 -13.40 -0.91 10.46
CA THR A 8 -14.50 -1.87 10.29
C THR A 8 -14.45 -2.32 8.83
N ARG A 9 -14.53 -3.63 8.59
CA ARG A 9 -14.61 -4.14 7.22
C ARG A 9 -15.76 -3.45 6.50
N CYS A 10 -15.47 -2.83 5.38
CA CYS A 10 -16.47 -2.31 4.47
C CYS A 10 -16.18 -2.78 3.05
N ALA A 11 -17.23 -3.15 2.34
CA ALA A 11 -17.15 -3.47 0.93
C ALA A 11 -18.21 -2.68 0.19
N PHE A 12 -17.84 -2.01 -0.89
CA PHE A 12 -18.77 -1.20 -1.67
C PHE A 12 -18.45 -1.26 -3.16
N HIS A 13 -19.50 -1.15 -3.97
CA HIS A 13 -19.40 -0.97 -5.42
C HIS A 13 -20.08 0.34 -5.80
N ILE A 14 -19.36 1.18 -6.55
CA ILE A 14 -19.90 2.40 -7.16
C ILE A 14 -20.05 2.11 -8.66
N PRO A 15 -21.27 1.85 -9.14
CA PRO A 15 -21.48 1.54 -10.55
C PRO A 15 -21.25 2.77 -11.44
N ARG A 16 -20.40 2.60 -12.43
CA ARG A 16 -20.06 3.60 -13.44
C ARG A 16 -20.10 2.90 -14.82
N PRO A 17 -21.28 2.77 -15.43
CA PRO A 17 -21.46 2.08 -16.70
C PRO A 17 -20.78 2.78 -17.87
N ASP A 18 -20.42 4.05 -17.71
CA ASP A 18 -19.69 4.86 -18.66
C ASP A 18 -18.18 4.55 -18.72
N LEU A 19 -17.65 3.78 -17.75
CA LEU A 19 -16.26 3.40 -17.74
C LEU A 19 -16.03 2.07 -18.50
N ASN A 20 -14.87 1.98 -19.17
CA ASN A 20 -14.42 0.77 -19.84
C ASN A 20 -13.58 -0.15 -18.93
N GLN A 21 -13.17 0.34 -17.77
CA GLN A 21 -12.35 -0.36 -16.79
C GLN A 21 -13.01 -0.38 -15.42
N THR A 22 -12.66 -1.39 -14.66
CA THR A 22 -13.00 -1.48 -13.24
C THR A 22 -11.76 -1.17 -12.41
N HIS A 23 -11.93 -0.28 -11.46
CA HIS A 23 -10.90 0.12 -10.50
C HIS A 23 -11.16 -0.59 -9.18
N LEU A 24 -10.12 -1.23 -8.67
CA LEU A 24 -10.07 -1.86 -7.35
C LEU A 24 -9.29 -0.98 -6.41
N LEU A 25 -9.82 -0.78 -5.21
CA LEU A 25 -9.14 -0.15 -4.09
C LEU A 25 -9.25 -1.06 -2.86
N VAL A 26 -8.11 -1.35 -2.24
CA VAL A 26 -8.05 -2.03 -0.95
C VAL A 26 -7.34 -1.13 0.04
N GLY A 27 -7.99 -0.82 1.15
CA GLY A 27 -7.44 0.03 2.20
C GLY A 27 -7.28 -0.74 3.50
N SER A 28 -6.13 -0.61 4.14
CA SER A 28 -5.89 -1.14 5.50
C SER A 28 -5.37 -0.03 6.39
N PRO A 29 -5.69 -0.03 7.70
CA PRO A 29 -5.15 0.95 8.63
C PRO A 29 -3.61 0.99 8.58
N ALA A 30 -3.05 2.18 8.75
CA ALA A 30 -1.61 2.41 8.80
C ALA A 30 -1.25 3.33 9.97
N PRO A 31 0.02 3.37 10.41
CA PRO A 31 0.44 4.22 11.51
C PRO A 31 0.25 5.71 11.20
N ALA A 32 0.26 6.53 12.25
CA ALA A 32 0.29 7.97 12.14
C ALA A 32 1.63 8.44 11.56
N TYR A 33 1.65 9.62 10.92
CA TYR A 33 2.84 10.16 10.24
C TYR A 33 4.10 10.24 11.12
N ALA A 34 3.93 10.53 12.40
CA ALA A 34 5.03 10.66 13.35
C ALA A 34 5.39 9.35 14.07
N ASP A 35 4.75 8.25 13.74
CA ASP A 35 5.01 6.96 14.36
C ASP A 35 6.34 6.37 13.89
N ARG A 36 7.05 5.73 14.82
CA ARG A 36 8.33 5.05 14.55
C ARG A 36 8.23 3.90 13.54
N GLN A 37 7.04 3.36 13.32
CA GLN A 37 6.80 2.28 12.36
C GLN A 37 6.70 2.76 10.90
N VAL A 38 6.61 4.07 10.66
CA VAL A 38 6.43 4.64 9.32
C VAL A 38 7.55 4.25 8.35
N PRO A 39 8.84 4.28 8.70
CA PRO A 39 9.90 3.85 7.77
C PRO A 39 9.76 2.39 7.30
N ALA A 40 9.40 1.48 8.22
CA ALA A 40 9.15 0.07 7.88
C ALA A 40 7.89 -0.09 7.00
N ALA A 41 6.83 0.65 7.29
CA ALA A 41 5.61 0.67 6.48
C ALA A 41 5.85 1.22 5.06
N TRP A 42 6.69 2.25 4.90
CA TRP A 42 7.11 2.75 3.58
C TRP A 42 7.87 1.69 2.79
N LEU A 43 8.88 1.06 3.38
CA LEU A 43 9.63 0.00 2.71
C LEU A 43 8.74 -1.17 2.32
N LEU A 44 7.79 -1.54 3.18
CA LEU A 44 6.81 -2.57 2.87
C LEU A 44 5.92 -2.19 1.69
N SER A 45 5.46 -0.93 1.61
CA SER A 45 4.67 -0.45 0.47
C SER A 45 5.44 -0.51 -0.85
N VAL A 46 6.74 -0.21 -0.82
CA VAL A 46 7.64 -0.34 -1.98
C VAL A 46 7.77 -1.80 -2.42
N VAL A 47 8.02 -2.73 -1.49
CA VAL A 47 8.09 -4.17 -1.80
C VAL A 47 6.76 -4.67 -2.38
N LEU A 48 5.63 -4.19 -1.85
CA LEU A 48 4.30 -4.64 -2.25
C LEU A 48 3.90 -4.11 -3.63
N GLY A 49 4.07 -2.79 -3.89
CA GLY A 49 3.54 -2.15 -5.09
C GLY A 49 4.35 -0.97 -5.64
N GLY A 50 5.57 -0.72 -5.15
CA GLY A 50 6.39 0.45 -5.48
C GLY A 50 7.11 0.39 -6.83
N GLY A 51 6.69 -0.42 -7.81
CA GLY A 51 7.28 -0.44 -9.13
C GLY A 51 7.40 -1.83 -9.74
N VAL A 52 8.16 -1.94 -10.83
CA VAL A 52 8.27 -3.16 -11.66
C VAL A 52 8.83 -4.39 -10.92
N SER A 53 9.63 -4.19 -9.89
CA SER A 53 10.18 -5.26 -9.07
C SER A 53 9.27 -5.70 -7.91
N SER A 54 8.15 -5.01 -7.68
CA SER A 54 7.22 -5.26 -6.59
C SER A 54 6.43 -6.56 -6.77
N ARG A 55 5.93 -7.12 -5.67
CA ARG A 55 5.20 -8.39 -5.68
C ARG A 55 3.89 -8.30 -6.47
N LEU A 56 3.14 -7.20 -6.31
CA LEU A 56 1.89 -6.99 -7.05
C LEU A 56 2.14 -6.86 -8.54
N TRP A 57 3.12 -6.04 -8.95
CA TRP A 57 3.45 -5.88 -10.36
C TRP A 57 3.81 -7.22 -11.02
N ARG A 58 4.73 -7.97 -10.41
CA ARG A 58 5.18 -9.26 -10.93
C ARG A 58 4.04 -10.28 -11.01
N ARG A 59 3.19 -10.35 -9.96
CA ARG A 59 2.08 -11.32 -9.93
C ARG A 59 0.94 -10.91 -10.86
N VAL A 60 0.50 -9.65 -10.76
CA VAL A 60 -0.71 -9.18 -11.43
C VAL A 60 -0.45 -8.84 -12.89
N ARG A 61 0.64 -8.12 -13.18
CA ARG A 61 0.92 -7.64 -14.52
C ARG A 61 1.79 -8.59 -15.34
N GLU A 62 2.97 -8.95 -14.86
CA GLU A 62 3.90 -9.76 -15.65
C GLU A 62 3.38 -11.21 -15.83
N ARG A 63 3.04 -11.87 -14.72
CA ARG A 63 2.68 -13.31 -14.78
C ARG A 63 1.29 -13.55 -15.35
N HIS A 64 0.32 -12.70 -15.02
CA HIS A 64 -1.09 -12.96 -15.34
C HIS A 64 -1.73 -11.95 -16.30
N GLY A 65 -1.10 -10.82 -16.61
CA GLY A 65 -1.66 -9.81 -17.51
C GLY A 65 -3.04 -9.31 -17.09
N LEU A 66 -3.29 -9.21 -15.76
CA LEU A 66 -4.61 -8.88 -15.21
C LEU A 66 -4.88 -7.39 -15.18
N ALA A 67 -3.87 -6.58 -14.92
CA ALA A 67 -3.99 -5.13 -14.86
C ALA A 67 -2.83 -4.46 -15.58
N TYR A 68 -3.10 -3.32 -16.21
CA TYR A 68 -2.06 -2.49 -16.78
C TYR A 68 -1.34 -1.67 -15.69
N GLN A 69 -2.13 -1.20 -14.71
CA GLN A 69 -1.65 -0.44 -13.57
C GLN A 69 -2.04 -1.14 -12.27
N VAL A 70 -1.06 -1.34 -11.42
CA VAL A 70 -1.23 -1.87 -10.07
C VAL A 70 -0.14 -1.28 -9.19
N GLY A 71 -0.49 -0.88 -8.00
CA GLY A 71 0.42 -0.27 -7.05
C GLY A 71 -0.02 -0.41 -5.61
N ALA A 72 0.87 -0.05 -4.70
CA ALA A 72 0.56 0.11 -3.29
C ALA A 72 1.27 1.36 -2.76
N GLY A 73 0.64 2.04 -1.82
CA GLY A 73 1.16 3.26 -1.21
C GLY A 73 0.61 3.50 0.18
N LEU A 74 1.09 4.55 0.81
CA LEU A 74 0.66 5.00 2.13
C LEU A 74 0.10 6.42 2.04
N THR A 75 -1.03 6.64 2.70
CA THR A 75 -1.53 7.97 3.02
C THR A 75 -1.48 8.13 4.53
N LEU A 76 -0.70 9.10 5.01
CA LEU A 76 -0.42 9.29 6.42
C LEU A 76 -0.97 10.63 6.90
N HIS A 77 -1.62 10.61 8.07
CA HIS A 77 -2.19 11.76 8.75
C HIS A 77 -1.68 11.85 10.19
N ARG A 78 -2.15 12.84 10.96
CA ARG A 78 -1.71 13.08 12.33
C ARG A 78 -2.06 11.92 13.27
N ASP A 79 -3.27 11.38 13.13
CA ASP A 79 -3.85 10.44 14.11
C ASP A 79 -3.91 9.00 13.57
N GLY A 80 -3.40 8.76 12.38
CA GLY A 80 -3.38 7.47 11.73
C GLY A 80 -3.12 7.59 10.24
N GLY A 81 -3.16 6.49 9.52
CA GLY A 81 -2.97 6.45 8.09
C GLY A 81 -3.74 5.31 7.44
N MET A 82 -3.53 5.17 6.15
CA MET A 82 -4.09 4.08 5.35
C MET A 82 -3.04 3.57 4.37
N THR A 83 -2.87 2.26 4.32
CA THR A 83 -2.21 1.59 3.20
C THR A 83 -3.24 1.39 2.11
N LEU A 84 -2.91 1.75 0.89
CA LEU A 84 -3.77 1.61 -0.27
C LEU A 84 -3.14 0.66 -1.27
N ILE A 85 -3.93 -0.28 -1.81
CA ILE A 85 -3.60 -1.06 -2.99
C ILE A 85 -4.60 -0.65 -4.06
N GLU A 86 -4.09 -0.25 -5.21
CA GLU A 86 -4.89 0.23 -6.33
C GLU A 86 -4.59 -0.59 -7.58
N ALA A 87 -5.62 -0.91 -8.35
CA ALA A 87 -5.45 -1.55 -9.65
C ALA A 87 -6.59 -1.21 -10.60
N ALA A 88 -6.29 -1.13 -11.89
CA ALA A 88 -7.28 -0.97 -12.95
C ALA A 88 -7.25 -2.18 -13.89
N THR A 89 -8.42 -2.75 -14.18
CA THR A 89 -8.55 -3.97 -14.99
C THR A 89 -9.79 -3.96 -15.87
N ALA A 90 -9.84 -4.85 -16.86
CA ALA A 90 -11.08 -5.10 -17.58
C ALA A 90 -12.11 -5.79 -16.64
N PRO A 91 -13.42 -5.45 -16.72
CA PRO A 91 -14.45 -5.95 -15.79
C PRO A 91 -14.43 -7.47 -15.61
N LYS A 92 -14.29 -8.22 -16.70
CA LYS A 92 -14.23 -9.69 -16.69
C LYS A 92 -13.01 -10.27 -15.97
N LYS A 93 -11.96 -9.49 -15.79
CA LYS A 93 -10.72 -9.92 -15.12
C LYS A 93 -10.72 -9.62 -13.62
N LEU A 94 -11.67 -8.83 -13.11
CA LEU A 94 -11.70 -8.39 -11.71
C LEU A 94 -11.63 -9.56 -10.70
N PRO A 95 -12.40 -10.66 -10.81
CA PRO A 95 -12.29 -11.77 -9.86
C PRO A 95 -10.90 -12.40 -9.82
N LYS A 96 -10.26 -12.52 -10.99
CA LYS A 96 -8.87 -13.04 -11.07
C LYS A 96 -7.87 -12.07 -10.45
N LEU A 97 -8.05 -10.76 -10.64
CA LEU A 97 -7.23 -9.73 -10.03
C LEU A 97 -7.33 -9.79 -8.51
N VAL A 98 -8.53 -9.87 -7.94
CA VAL A 98 -8.76 -9.96 -6.50
C VAL A 98 -8.07 -11.19 -5.92
N ARG A 99 -8.25 -12.38 -6.52
CA ARG A 99 -7.55 -13.60 -6.08
C ARG A 99 -6.03 -13.49 -6.16
N ALA A 100 -5.50 -12.89 -7.23
CA ALA A 100 -4.05 -12.69 -7.37
C ALA A 100 -3.50 -11.73 -6.31
N THR A 101 -4.22 -10.65 -6.01
CA THR A 101 -3.88 -9.68 -4.94
C THR A 101 -3.93 -10.37 -3.57
N GLY A 102 -5.02 -11.09 -3.26
CA GLY A 102 -5.15 -11.85 -2.01
C GLY A 102 -4.02 -12.88 -1.83
N ALA A 103 -3.63 -13.57 -2.91
CA ALA A 103 -2.52 -14.51 -2.85
C ALA A 103 -1.18 -13.82 -2.51
N VAL A 104 -0.93 -12.61 -3.01
CA VAL A 104 0.27 -11.82 -2.63
C VAL A 104 0.23 -11.44 -1.15
N LEU A 105 -0.91 -10.98 -0.64
CA LEU A 105 -1.07 -10.61 0.77
C LEU A 105 -0.92 -11.82 1.70
N ARG A 106 -1.49 -12.97 1.34
CA ARG A 106 -1.32 -14.22 2.10
C ARG A 106 0.14 -14.68 2.13
N GLU A 107 0.82 -14.63 0.99
CA GLU A 107 2.24 -14.98 0.91
C GLU A 107 3.08 -14.04 1.77
N LEU A 108 2.78 -12.74 1.73
CA LEU A 108 3.43 -11.73 2.55
C LEU A 108 3.25 -12.01 4.05
N ARG A 109 2.02 -12.27 4.51
CA ARG A 109 1.73 -12.61 5.91
C ARG A 109 2.42 -13.89 6.38
N ARG A 110 2.51 -14.91 5.50
CA ARG A 110 3.08 -16.20 5.85
C ARG A 110 4.60 -16.22 5.89
N SER A 111 5.25 -15.51 4.99
CA SER A 111 6.67 -15.68 4.71
C SER A 111 7.49 -14.39 4.87
N GLY A 112 6.84 -13.26 5.23
CA GLY A 112 7.52 -11.98 5.32
C GLY A 112 8.11 -11.51 3.99
N ILE A 113 9.14 -10.69 4.09
CA ILE A 113 9.95 -10.25 2.95
C ILE A 113 11.35 -10.85 3.00
N THR A 114 11.98 -11.01 1.85
CA THR A 114 13.35 -11.46 1.78
C THR A 114 14.34 -10.32 2.05
N ARG A 115 15.57 -10.65 2.50
CA ARG A 115 16.64 -9.64 2.65
C ARG A 115 16.94 -8.91 1.33
N ALA A 116 16.79 -9.58 0.20
CA ALA A 116 16.99 -8.98 -1.12
C ALA A 116 15.88 -7.97 -1.47
N GLU A 117 14.63 -8.24 -1.09
CA GLU A 117 13.52 -7.29 -1.26
C GLU A 117 13.72 -6.07 -0.39
N LEU A 118 14.08 -6.25 0.89
CA LEU A 118 14.35 -5.13 1.79
C LEU A 118 15.48 -4.24 1.26
N ARG A 119 16.57 -4.83 0.80
CA ARG A 119 17.70 -4.06 0.24
C ARG A 119 17.26 -3.26 -0.99
N ARG A 120 16.56 -3.88 -1.96
CA ARG A 120 16.05 -3.17 -3.13
C ARG A 120 15.08 -2.04 -2.77
N ALA A 121 14.22 -2.26 -1.78
CA ALA A 121 13.30 -1.22 -1.31
C ALA A 121 14.07 -0.02 -0.71
N LYS A 122 15.11 -0.27 0.09
CA LYS A 122 15.98 0.79 0.62
C LYS A 122 16.69 1.55 -0.51
N ASP A 123 17.25 0.85 -1.48
CA ASP A 123 17.93 1.47 -2.63
C ASP A 123 16.95 2.34 -3.44
N GLN A 124 15.73 1.86 -3.68
CA GLN A 124 14.70 2.62 -4.36
C GLN A 124 14.29 3.87 -3.58
N MET A 125 14.01 3.76 -2.27
CA MET A 125 13.66 4.89 -1.41
C MET A 125 14.78 5.93 -1.37
N ARG A 126 16.03 5.50 -1.31
CA ARG A 126 17.20 6.39 -1.37
C ARG A 126 17.21 7.20 -2.67
N ALA A 127 16.98 6.54 -3.80
CA ALA A 127 16.93 7.20 -5.10
C ALA A 127 15.74 8.19 -5.20
N GLU A 128 14.56 7.81 -4.71
CA GLU A 128 13.38 8.68 -4.70
C GLU A 128 13.58 9.92 -3.83
N ILE A 129 14.17 9.77 -2.64
CA ILE A 129 14.50 10.89 -1.75
C ILE A 129 15.51 11.81 -2.43
N ALA A 130 16.59 11.26 -3.01
CA ALA A 130 17.59 12.05 -3.72
C ALA A 130 16.97 12.87 -4.86
N MET A 131 16.14 12.25 -5.69
CA MET A 131 15.42 12.95 -6.77
C MET A 131 14.45 14.02 -6.23
N SER A 132 13.80 13.77 -5.10
CA SER A 132 12.88 14.74 -4.50
C SER A 132 13.59 16.01 -4.03
N LEU A 133 14.88 15.93 -3.67
CA LEU A 133 15.69 17.08 -3.26
C LEU A 133 15.99 18.05 -4.40
N GLU A 134 15.92 17.62 -5.65
CA GLU A 134 16.10 18.49 -6.82
C GLU A 134 14.87 19.38 -7.05
N SER A 135 13.69 18.98 -6.53
CA SER A 135 12.45 19.72 -6.66
C SER A 135 12.24 20.69 -5.48
N THR A 136 12.24 22.00 -5.76
CA THR A 136 11.93 23.02 -4.74
C THR A 136 10.53 22.86 -4.15
N SER A 137 9.57 22.43 -4.97
CA SER A 137 8.19 22.14 -4.51
C SER A 137 8.14 20.95 -3.57
N ALA A 138 8.83 19.83 -3.90
CA ALA A 138 8.88 18.66 -3.03
C ALA A 138 9.60 18.97 -1.70
N ARG A 139 10.68 19.73 -1.73
CA ARG A 139 11.39 20.18 -0.52
C ARG A 139 10.50 21.04 0.37
N ARG A 140 9.79 22.01 -0.22
CA ARG A 140 8.86 22.86 0.53
C ARG A 140 7.73 22.02 1.15
N GLU A 141 7.10 21.16 0.37
CA GLU A 141 6.01 20.30 0.85
C GLU A 141 6.48 19.37 1.96
N GLY A 142 7.65 18.74 1.81
CA GLY A 142 8.25 17.90 2.85
C GLY A 142 8.52 18.68 4.14
N ALA A 143 9.06 19.90 4.06
CA ALA A 143 9.31 20.74 5.22
C ALA A 143 8.00 21.15 5.93
N VAL A 144 6.98 21.57 5.17
CA VAL A 144 5.67 21.95 5.74
C VAL A 144 5.02 20.74 6.40
N ARG A 145 5.01 19.59 5.73
CA ARG A 145 4.41 18.34 6.23
C ARG A 145 5.10 17.87 7.50
N SER A 146 6.43 17.87 7.54
CA SER A 146 7.18 17.46 8.73
C SER A 146 6.93 18.38 9.91
N TRP A 147 6.92 19.69 9.67
CA TRP A 147 6.58 20.68 10.72
C TRP A 147 5.17 20.48 11.24
N PHE A 148 4.20 20.30 10.34
CA PHE A 148 2.79 20.15 10.70
C PHE A 148 2.51 18.87 11.51
N PHE A 149 3.13 17.74 11.13
CA PHE A 149 2.84 16.46 11.76
C PHE A 149 3.80 16.09 12.90
N ARG A 150 5.06 16.54 12.86
CA ARG A 150 6.07 16.23 13.88
C ARG A 150 6.41 17.41 14.79
N GLY A 151 5.95 18.63 14.48
CA GLY A 151 6.27 19.84 15.20
C GLY A 151 7.72 20.31 14.99
N ARG A 152 8.47 19.69 14.08
CA ARG A 152 9.86 20.07 13.74
C ARG A 152 10.19 19.69 12.29
N PRO A 153 11.21 20.31 11.70
CA PRO A 153 11.73 19.83 10.42
C PRO A 153 12.23 18.39 10.53
N TRP A 154 12.01 17.62 9.50
CA TRP A 154 12.52 16.26 9.34
C TRP A 154 13.24 16.20 8.00
N GLY A 155 14.56 16.35 8.05
CA GLY A 155 15.41 16.47 6.88
C GLY A 155 15.60 15.14 6.15
N ALA A 156 16.03 15.23 4.89
CA ALA A 156 16.26 14.05 4.06
C ALA A 156 17.30 13.09 4.68
N ASP A 157 18.36 13.62 5.27
CA ASP A 157 19.39 12.80 5.90
C ASP A 157 18.84 12.00 7.08
N GLU A 158 17.95 12.60 7.88
CA GLU A 158 17.30 11.93 8.99
C GLU A 158 16.34 10.85 8.49
N VAL A 159 15.53 11.15 7.45
CA VAL A 159 14.66 10.16 6.79
C VAL A 159 15.47 8.99 6.25
N LEU A 160 16.59 9.26 5.59
CA LEU A 160 17.49 8.23 5.06
C LEU A 160 18.08 7.38 6.18
N ALA A 161 18.53 7.98 7.26
CA ALA A 161 19.07 7.25 8.41
C ALA A 161 18.00 6.32 9.03
N GLU A 162 16.76 6.80 9.21
CA GLU A 162 15.66 5.99 9.72
C GLU A 162 15.33 4.80 8.77
N ILE A 163 15.31 5.02 7.46
CA ILE A 163 15.08 3.98 6.45
C ILE A 163 16.22 2.94 6.47
N GLU A 164 17.47 3.38 6.54
CA GLU A 164 18.62 2.47 6.59
C GLU A 164 18.65 1.62 7.85
N ALA A 165 18.22 2.18 8.98
CA ALA A 165 18.17 1.47 10.26
C ALA A 165 17.09 0.36 10.30
N VAL A 166 16.08 0.39 9.42
CA VAL A 166 14.99 -0.60 9.43
C VAL A 166 15.52 -2.02 9.30
N THR A 167 15.12 -2.87 10.22
CA THR A 167 15.45 -4.30 10.28
C THR A 167 14.37 -5.17 9.62
N PRO A 168 14.67 -6.42 9.24
CA PRO A 168 13.66 -7.37 8.79
C PRO A 168 12.52 -7.59 9.80
N ALA A 169 12.85 -7.64 11.10
CA ALA A 169 11.85 -7.80 12.17
C ALA A 169 10.84 -6.65 12.22
N GLU A 170 11.30 -5.40 12.07
CA GLU A 170 10.40 -4.25 12.02
C GLU A 170 9.49 -4.26 10.80
N VAL A 171 9.94 -4.82 9.67
CA VAL A 171 9.07 -5.02 8.49
C VAL A 171 8.06 -6.14 8.74
N ASP A 172 8.43 -7.22 9.42
CA ASP A 172 7.49 -8.28 9.82
C ASP A 172 6.43 -7.74 10.80
N ASP A 173 6.81 -6.88 11.75
CA ASP A 173 5.87 -6.17 12.62
C ASP A 173 4.92 -5.27 11.80
N ALA A 174 5.46 -4.56 10.80
CA ALA A 174 4.64 -3.73 9.90
C ALA A 174 3.66 -4.59 9.07
N ILE A 175 4.05 -5.78 8.61
CA ILE A 175 3.14 -6.72 7.92
C ILE A 175 1.98 -7.10 8.86
N GLY A 176 2.28 -7.43 10.10
CA GLY A 176 1.26 -7.72 11.12
C GLY A 176 0.32 -6.56 11.38
N ALA A 177 0.87 -5.35 11.52
CA ALA A 177 0.09 -4.15 11.78
C ALA A 177 -0.82 -3.74 10.61
N LEU A 178 -0.32 -3.82 9.37
CA LEU A 178 -1.03 -3.35 8.16
C LEU A 178 -1.98 -4.40 7.58
N PHE A 179 -1.63 -5.67 7.66
CA PHE A 179 -2.34 -6.75 6.96
C PHE A 179 -2.71 -7.94 7.87
N GLY A 180 -2.40 -7.90 9.16
CA GLY A 180 -2.70 -8.98 10.10
C GLY A 180 -4.19 -9.13 10.43
N ALA A 181 -4.97 -8.07 10.23
CA ALA A 181 -6.41 -8.03 10.50
C ALA A 181 -7.18 -7.72 9.20
N PRO A 182 -7.34 -8.69 8.29
CA PRO A 182 -8.03 -8.45 7.02
C PRO A 182 -9.50 -8.02 7.20
N GLU A 183 -10.11 -8.32 8.32
CA GLU A 183 -11.44 -7.85 8.73
C GLU A 183 -11.49 -6.33 9.01
N ALA A 184 -10.35 -5.69 9.21
CA ALA A 184 -10.25 -4.24 9.36
C ALA A 184 -10.02 -3.51 8.02
N SER A 185 -9.95 -4.25 6.91
CA SER A 185 -9.67 -3.67 5.59
C SER A 185 -10.94 -3.24 4.87
N GLY A 186 -10.87 -2.10 4.20
CA GLY A 186 -11.88 -1.63 3.25
C GLY A 186 -11.62 -2.20 1.85
N PHE A 187 -12.69 -2.52 1.15
CA PHE A 187 -12.68 -3.02 -0.23
C PHE A 187 -13.64 -2.20 -1.09
N GLY A 188 -13.12 -1.50 -2.06
CA GLY A 188 -13.89 -0.65 -2.96
C GLY A 188 -13.70 -1.04 -4.42
N VAL A 189 -14.79 -1.02 -5.16
CA VAL A 189 -14.77 -1.23 -6.61
C VAL A 189 -15.56 -0.10 -7.27
N THR A 190 -15.02 0.49 -8.33
CA THR A 190 -15.79 1.39 -9.21
C THR A 190 -15.60 1.00 -10.66
N GLY A 191 -16.69 1.06 -11.44
CA GLY A 191 -16.68 0.65 -12.84
C GLY A 191 -18.04 0.14 -13.31
N PRO A 192 -18.09 -0.54 -14.45
CA PRO A 192 -19.31 -1.17 -14.93
C PRO A 192 -19.91 -2.18 -13.94
N THR A 193 -21.11 -2.64 -14.22
CA THR A 193 -21.78 -3.66 -13.40
C THR A 193 -20.88 -4.88 -13.18
N LEU A 194 -20.80 -5.36 -11.95
CA LEU A 194 -20.07 -6.58 -11.61
C LEU A 194 -20.74 -7.79 -12.27
N VAL A 195 -19.94 -8.68 -12.83
CA VAL A 195 -20.41 -9.87 -13.52
C VAL A 195 -19.91 -11.11 -12.77
N GLY A 196 -20.84 -11.94 -12.33
CA GLY A 196 -20.55 -13.27 -11.78
C GLY A 196 -20.05 -13.29 -10.32
N ALA A 197 -20.04 -12.16 -9.62
CA ALA A 197 -19.71 -12.08 -8.19
C ALA A 197 -20.30 -10.81 -7.58
N THR A 198 -20.63 -10.85 -6.28
CA THR A 198 -20.96 -9.65 -5.52
C THR A 198 -19.71 -8.98 -4.99
N VAL A 199 -19.83 -7.73 -4.53
CA VAL A 199 -18.70 -7.03 -3.89
C VAL A 199 -18.25 -7.74 -2.60
N ASP A 200 -19.19 -8.33 -1.87
CA ASP A 200 -18.91 -9.08 -0.63
C ASP A 200 -18.19 -10.40 -0.90
N ASP A 201 -18.54 -11.10 -1.97
CA ASP A 201 -17.81 -12.30 -2.40
C ASP A 201 -16.35 -11.97 -2.72
N LEU A 202 -16.12 -10.90 -3.48
CA LEU A 202 -14.79 -10.44 -3.86
C LEU A 202 -13.96 -9.99 -2.64
N ALA A 203 -14.58 -9.26 -1.71
CA ALA A 203 -13.94 -8.87 -0.46
C ALA A 203 -13.61 -10.09 0.42
N GLY A 204 -14.48 -11.12 0.41
CA GLY A 204 -14.22 -12.41 1.06
C GLY A 204 -13.01 -13.13 0.47
N GLU A 205 -12.92 -13.23 -0.85
CA GLU A 205 -11.78 -13.85 -1.55
C GLU A 205 -10.44 -13.15 -1.28
N LEU A 206 -10.46 -11.82 -1.07
CA LEU A 206 -9.25 -11.07 -0.72
C LEU A 206 -8.76 -11.40 0.69
N ALA A 207 -9.69 -11.54 1.64
CA ALA A 207 -9.39 -11.78 3.06
C ALA A 207 -9.01 -13.23 3.36
N ALA A 208 -9.57 -14.19 2.60
CA ALA A 208 -9.28 -15.63 2.74
C ALA A 208 -7.84 -15.98 2.40
#